data_5344a08da5cf993e99dd2c28a8063d97
#
_entry.id   5344a08da5cf993e99dd2c28a8063d97
#
_cell.length_a   1.000
_cell.length_b   1.000
_cell.length_c   1.000
_cell.angle_alpha   90.00
_cell.angle_beta   90.00
_cell.angle_gamma   90.00
#
_symmetry.space_group_name_H-M   'P 1'
#
loop_
_entity.id
_entity.type
_entity.pdbx_description
1 polymer ?
#
loop_
_entity_poly.entity_id
_entity_poly.type
_entity_poly.pdbx_seq_one_letter_code
_entity_poly.pdbx_strand_id
1 'polypeptide(L)'
;MFTYGSVCSGIEAVTCAWHTFATPLWFSEIEPFPSAVLAHHFPNVPNLGDMTLLPQKILNREIPAPDVLVGGTPCQAFSVAGNRQSLNDDWGNLTLVLIHILEAIDYVRYQNGQRPCVLVWENVPGVLSTKDNAFGHLLAGLAQESKPLQPAGRKWTNAGYVHSKRTLVWRTLDAQYFGVAQRRKRVFLVASARGRSVAEILVERQSLSGNITPCGNPQENSTAFAESSFGAYRSTNIAGTLKRCGGALSGGHYTRNAKPDDC
;
A
#
# COMPACT_ATOMS: atom_id res chain seq x y z
N MET A 1 16.14 8.35 14.12
CA MET A 1 15.95 7.48 12.95
C MET A 1 15.10 6.31 13.41
N PHE A 2 14.05 5.91 12.69
CA PHE A 2 13.21 4.77 13.05
C PHE A 2 13.51 3.56 12.15
N THR A 3 13.10 2.37 12.59
CA THR A 3 13.26 1.13 11.83
C THR A 3 11.96 0.73 11.15
N TYR A 4 12.04 0.04 10.02
CA TYR A 4 10.85 -0.48 9.36
C TYR A 4 11.04 -1.87 8.75
N GLY A 5 9.92 -2.58 8.61
CA GLY A 5 9.80 -3.80 7.83
C GLY A 5 8.80 -3.58 6.71
N SER A 6 9.07 -4.11 5.53
CA SER A 6 8.23 -3.94 4.34
C SER A 6 7.65 -5.28 3.89
N VAL A 7 6.37 -5.31 3.55
CA VAL A 7 5.67 -6.48 2.98
C VAL A 7 5.06 -6.14 1.63
N CYS A 8 5.01 -7.13 0.75
CA CYS A 8 4.70 -6.91 -0.68
C CYS A 8 5.59 -5.79 -1.23
N SER A 9 6.88 -5.91 -0.95
CA SER A 9 7.88 -4.83 -1.06
C SER A 9 8.07 -4.33 -2.49
N GLY A 10 7.79 -5.17 -3.48
CA GLY A 10 8.08 -4.85 -4.88
C GLY A 10 9.55 -4.50 -5.06
N ILE A 11 9.84 -3.42 -5.78
CA ILE A 11 11.20 -2.89 -5.96
C ILE A 11 11.61 -1.90 -4.87
N GLU A 12 10.85 -1.77 -3.79
CA GLU A 12 11.11 -1.01 -2.57
C GLU A 12 11.20 0.52 -2.76
N ALA A 13 10.12 1.10 -3.25
CA ALA A 13 10.01 2.57 -3.35
C ALA A 13 10.07 3.28 -1.99
N VAL A 14 9.71 2.58 -0.90
CA VAL A 14 9.74 3.12 0.46
C VAL A 14 11.16 3.45 0.89
N THR A 15 12.13 2.56 0.63
CA THR A 15 13.54 2.83 0.94
C THR A 15 14.03 4.09 0.20
N CYS A 16 13.65 4.25 -1.07
CA CYS A 16 14.00 5.45 -1.82
C CYS A 16 13.42 6.72 -1.18
N ALA A 17 12.18 6.64 -0.67
CA ALA A 17 11.52 7.79 -0.03
C ALA A 17 12.05 8.09 1.37
N TRP A 18 12.50 7.06 2.11
CA TRP A 18 12.85 7.18 3.53
C TRP A 18 14.34 7.05 3.83
N HIS A 19 15.22 7.00 2.83
CA HIS A 19 16.66 6.72 2.97
C HIS A 19 17.38 7.65 3.95
N THR A 20 16.89 8.88 4.18
CA THR A 20 17.54 9.86 5.06
C THR A 20 17.12 9.74 6.53
N PHE A 21 16.00 9.08 6.86
CA PHE A 21 15.43 9.10 8.20
C PHE A 21 14.93 7.74 8.72
N ALA A 22 14.99 6.70 7.91
CA ALA A 22 14.56 5.36 8.31
C ALA A 22 15.55 4.27 7.87
N THR A 23 15.58 3.15 8.60
CA THR A 23 16.45 2.00 8.31
C THR A 23 15.57 0.77 8.08
N PRO A 24 15.65 0.11 6.91
CA PRO A 24 14.99 -1.16 6.66
C PRO A 24 15.63 -2.27 7.51
N LEU A 25 14.81 -3.06 8.17
CA LEU A 25 15.26 -4.26 8.89
C LEU A 25 15.11 -5.52 8.03
N TRP A 26 14.05 -5.59 7.26
CA TRP A 26 13.74 -6.71 6.36
C TRP A 26 12.69 -6.32 5.33
N PHE A 27 12.70 -7.04 4.22
CA PHE A 27 11.69 -7.02 3.18
C PHE A 27 10.96 -8.36 3.11
N SER A 28 9.79 -8.38 2.50
CA SER A 28 9.03 -9.60 2.20
C SER A 28 8.41 -9.48 0.82
N GLU A 29 9.03 -10.15 -0.15
CA GLU A 29 8.64 -10.17 -1.55
C GLU A 29 8.86 -11.58 -2.11
N ILE A 30 7.85 -12.13 -2.78
CA ILE A 30 7.90 -13.49 -3.34
C ILE A 30 8.17 -13.52 -4.84
N GLU A 31 7.86 -12.43 -5.54
CA GLU A 31 8.02 -12.39 -6.99
C GLU A 31 9.52 -12.39 -7.37
N PRO A 32 9.94 -13.24 -8.33
CA PRO A 32 11.37 -13.38 -8.66
C PRO A 32 12.04 -12.09 -9.13
N PHE A 33 11.37 -11.33 -10.00
CA PHE A 33 11.96 -10.11 -10.55
C PHE A 33 12.14 -9.02 -9.49
N PRO A 34 11.13 -8.60 -8.71
CA PRO A 34 11.34 -7.66 -7.61
C PRO A 34 12.38 -8.16 -6.59
N SER A 35 12.36 -9.46 -6.25
CA SER A 35 13.34 -10.04 -5.32
C SER A 35 14.79 -9.89 -5.82
N ALA A 36 15.02 -10.06 -7.13
CA ALA A 36 16.33 -9.82 -7.73
C ALA A 36 16.75 -8.34 -7.66
N VAL A 37 15.79 -7.41 -7.86
CA VAL A 37 16.02 -5.98 -7.70
C VAL A 37 16.39 -5.64 -6.25
N LEU A 38 15.67 -6.21 -5.27
CA LEU A 38 15.99 -6.03 -3.84
C LEU A 38 17.39 -6.53 -3.50
N ALA A 39 17.76 -7.72 -3.96
CA ALA A 39 19.09 -8.31 -3.73
C ALA A 39 20.21 -7.45 -4.34
N HIS A 40 19.96 -6.81 -5.49
CA HIS A 40 20.93 -5.96 -6.15
C HIS A 40 21.11 -4.60 -5.44
N HIS A 41 20.01 -3.92 -5.11
CA HIS A 41 20.07 -2.57 -4.55
C HIS A 41 20.24 -2.53 -3.03
N PHE A 42 19.78 -3.58 -2.33
CA PHE A 42 19.78 -3.66 -0.86
C PHE A 42 20.41 -4.97 -0.37
N PRO A 43 21.65 -5.29 -0.74
CA PRO A 43 22.27 -6.60 -0.46
C PRO A 43 22.40 -6.91 1.04
N ASN A 44 22.38 -5.88 1.89
CA ASN A 44 22.51 -6.03 3.34
C ASN A 44 21.16 -6.14 4.07
N VAL A 45 20.03 -6.06 3.35
CA VAL A 45 18.70 -6.17 3.94
C VAL A 45 18.07 -7.50 3.51
N PRO A 46 17.73 -8.39 4.43
CA PRO A 46 17.18 -9.69 4.08
C PRO A 46 15.80 -9.56 3.43
N ASN A 47 15.59 -10.26 2.31
CA ASN A 47 14.26 -10.54 1.78
C ASN A 47 13.77 -11.86 2.38
N LEU A 48 12.71 -11.82 3.19
CA LEU A 48 12.17 -12.94 3.95
C LEU A 48 11.17 -13.80 3.15
N GLY A 49 10.87 -13.39 1.91
CA GLY A 49 9.95 -14.11 1.02
C GLY A 49 8.49 -14.00 1.46
N ASP A 50 7.86 -15.13 1.70
CA ASP A 50 6.43 -15.22 2.01
C ASP A 50 6.05 -14.55 3.34
N MET A 51 5.21 -13.52 3.27
CA MET A 51 4.74 -12.77 4.42
C MET A 51 3.87 -13.59 5.39
N THR A 52 3.29 -14.71 4.96
CA THR A 52 2.46 -15.58 5.80
C THR A 52 3.25 -16.21 6.94
N LEU A 53 4.56 -16.33 6.79
CA LEU A 53 5.47 -16.90 7.78
C LEU A 53 5.97 -15.87 8.81
N LEU A 54 5.80 -14.58 8.54
CA LEU A 54 6.36 -13.51 9.37
C LEU A 54 5.77 -13.45 10.80
N PRO A 55 4.46 -13.62 11.03
CA PRO A 55 3.91 -13.55 12.38
C PRO A 55 4.63 -14.50 13.35
N GLN A 56 4.83 -15.76 12.94
CA GLN A 56 5.50 -16.75 13.77
C GLN A 56 6.98 -16.43 13.97
N LYS A 57 7.69 -16.00 12.91
CA LYS A 57 9.11 -15.60 13.02
C LYS A 57 9.31 -14.41 13.96
N ILE A 58 8.37 -13.44 13.96
CA ILE A 58 8.40 -12.29 14.87
C ILE A 58 8.18 -12.75 16.32
N LEU A 59 7.15 -13.56 16.56
CA LEU A 59 6.83 -14.08 17.89
C LEU A 59 7.96 -14.91 18.47
N ASN A 60 8.64 -15.71 17.64
CA ASN A 60 9.82 -16.49 18.01
C ASN A 60 11.10 -15.63 18.17
N ARG A 61 11.03 -14.32 17.85
CA ARG A 61 12.18 -13.42 17.85
C ARG A 61 13.30 -13.82 16.87
N GLU A 62 12.95 -14.54 15.81
CA GLU A 62 13.87 -14.90 14.72
C GLU A 62 14.17 -13.68 13.83
N ILE A 63 13.23 -12.75 13.73
CA ILE A 63 13.37 -11.48 13.01
C ILE A 63 12.98 -10.32 13.94
N PRO A 64 13.60 -9.14 13.77
CA PRO A 64 13.33 -7.99 14.61
C PRO A 64 11.94 -7.38 14.37
N ALA A 65 11.32 -6.88 15.44
CA ALA A 65 10.06 -6.15 15.43
C ALA A 65 10.29 -4.66 15.16
N PRO A 66 9.97 -4.12 13.97
CA PRO A 66 10.26 -2.76 13.56
C PRO A 66 9.39 -1.70 14.25
N ASP A 67 9.79 -0.42 14.17
CA ASP A 67 8.96 0.72 14.59
C ASP A 67 7.79 0.97 13.64
N VAL A 68 7.97 0.67 12.35
CA VAL A 68 6.98 0.86 11.29
C VAL A 68 6.87 -0.42 10.47
N LEU A 69 5.64 -0.86 10.21
CA LEU A 69 5.31 -1.85 9.20
C LEU A 69 4.75 -1.13 8.00
N VAL A 70 5.30 -1.36 6.81
CA VAL A 70 4.82 -0.72 5.58
C VAL A 70 4.53 -1.76 4.51
N GLY A 71 3.51 -1.51 3.68
CA GLY A 71 3.22 -2.36 2.53
C GLY A 71 1.85 -2.12 1.91
N GLY A 72 1.67 -2.66 0.71
CA GLY A 72 0.43 -2.63 -0.04
C GLY A 72 -0.02 -4.04 -0.38
N THR A 73 -0.87 -4.65 0.43
CA THR A 73 -1.40 -5.98 0.12
C THR A 73 -2.29 -5.94 -1.12
N PRO A 74 -2.27 -6.97 -1.98
CA PRO A 74 -3.19 -7.06 -3.10
C PRO A 74 -4.65 -6.88 -2.66
N CYS A 75 -5.38 -6.03 -3.40
CA CYS A 75 -6.78 -5.73 -3.13
C CYS A 75 -7.69 -6.78 -3.80
N GLN A 76 -7.53 -8.04 -3.46
CA GLN A 76 -8.46 -9.08 -3.89
C GLN A 76 -9.40 -9.43 -2.74
N ALA A 77 -10.67 -9.52 -3.10
CA ALA A 77 -11.86 -9.70 -2.29
C ALA A 77 -11.69 -10.37 -0.91
N PHE A 78 -12.13 -9.67 0.13
CA PHE A 78 -12.46 -10.27 1.43
C PHE A 78 -13.71 -11.17 1.37
N SER A 79 -13.97 -11.82 0.24
CA SER A 79 -15.18 -12.66 0.06
C SER A 79 -15.27 -13.87 1.01
N VAL A 80 -14.37 -14.00 1.97
CA VAL A 80 -14.26 -15.15 2.85
C VAL A 80 -14.91 -14.95 4.23
N ALA A 81 -15.57 -13.83 4.49
CA ALA A 81 -16.27 -13.64 5.78
C ALA A 81 -17.57 -14.46 5.93
N GLY A 82 -17.96 -15.25 4.91
CA GLY A 82 -19.21 -16.04 4.91
C GLY A 82 -19.06 -17.56 4.99
N ASN A 83 -17.93 -18.14 4.68
CA ASN A 83 -17.80 -19.60 4.69
C ASN A 83 -16.38 -20.04 5.07
N ARG A 84 -16.19 -20.47 6.30
CA ARG A 84 -14.95 -21.04 6.85
C ARG A 84 -14.49 -22.34 6.16
N GLN A 85 -14.92 -22.62 4.92
CA GLN A 85 -14.64 -23.87 4.22
C GLN A 85 -13.69 -23.79 3.02
N SER A 86 -13.18 -22.63 2.64
CA SER A 86 -12.13 -22.57 1.63
C SER A 86 -10.86 -21.91 2.19
N LEU A 87 -10.02 -22.72 2.80
CA LEU A 87 -8.61 -22.43 3.10
C LEU A 87 -7.76 -22.30 1.81
N ASN A 88 -8.39 -22.30 0.65
CA ASN A 88 -7.72 -22.32 -0.66
C ASN A 88 -7.82 -21.02 -1.44
N ASP A 89 -8.23 -19.92 -0.84
CA ASP A 89 -8.23 -18.61 -1.51
C ASP A 89 -7.02 -17.82 -1.02
N ASP A 90 -5.85 -18.12 -1.60
CA ASP A 90 -4.51 -17.67 -1.15
C ASP A 90 -4.35 -16.13 -1.10
N TRP A 91 -5.20 -15.38 -1.80
CA TRP A 91 -5.05 -13.92 -1.92
C TRP A 91 -5.97 -13.11 -0.97
N GLY A 92 -7.14 -13.61 -0.63
CA GLY A 92 -8.04 -12.97 0.33
C GLY A 92 -7.48 -12.95 1.76
N ASN A 93 -6.49 -13.80 2.02
CA ASN A 93 -5.88 -13.99 3.32
C ASN A 93 -4.75 -12.98 3.64
N LEU A 94 -4.12 -12.34 2.63
CA LEU A 94 -2.93 -11.50 2.85
C LEU A 94 -3.21 -10.24 3.68
N THR A 95 -4.41 -9.71 3.64
CA THR A 95 -4.77 -8.57 4.50
C THR A 95 -4.98 -9.01 5.96
N LEU A 96 -5.50 -10.21 6.19
CA LEU A 96 -5.55 -10.79 7.55
C LEU A 96 -4.14 -11.10 8.04
N VAL A 97 -3.27 -11.61 7.18
CA VAL A 97 -1.85 -11.83 7.50
C VAL A 97 -1.16 -10.51 7.88
N LEU A 98 -1.42 -9.42 7.16
CA LEU A 98 -0.89 -8.09 7.52
C LEU A 98 -1.30 -7.67 8.93
N ILE A 99 -2.57 -7.91 9.30
CA ILE A 99 -3.07 -7.63 10.65
C ILE A 99 -2.34 -8.50 11.68
N HIS A 100 -2.17 -9.80 11.42
CA HIS A 100 -1.43 -10.71 12.32
C HIS A 100 0.05 -10.33 12.44
N ILE A 101 0.70 -9.85 11.37
CA ILE A 101 2.07 -9.33 11.43
C ILE A 101 2.12 -8.12 12.37
N LEU A 102 1.20 -7.16 12.21
CA LEU A 102 1.14 -5.98 13.08
C LEU A 102 0.90 -6.37 14.55
N GLU A 103 0.03 -7.34 14.81
CA GLU A 103 -0.24 -7.84 16.17
C GLU A 103 0.98 -8.53 16.78
N ALA A 104 1.67 -9.35 16.00
CA ALA A 104 2.91 -10.00 16.44
C ALA A 104 4.00 -8.97 16.76
N ILE A 105 4.17 -7.95 15.92
CA ILE A 105 5.10 -6.85 16.16
C ILE A 105 4.71 -6.10 17.45
N ASP A 106 3.44 -5.70 17.59
CA ASP A 106 2.96 -4.97 18.77
C ASP A 106 3.17 -5.79 20.05
N TYR A 107 2.91 -7.11 20.02
CA TYR A 107 3.14 -8.01 21.16
C TYR A 107 4.61 -8.04 21.56
N VAL A 108 5.53 -8.29 20.62
CA VAL A 108 6.97 -8.35 20.91
C VAL A 108 7.50 -7.01 21.42
N ARG A 109 7.06 -5.90 20.80
CA ARG A 109 7.43 -4.55 21.23
C ARG A 109 6.92 -4.22 22.63
N TYR A 110 5.70 -4.62 22.95
CA TYR A 110 5.14 -4.47 24.30
C TYR A 110 5.98 -5.23 25.34
N GLN A 111 6.34 -6.49 25.08
CA GLN A 111 7.21 -7.28 25.95
C GLN A 111 8.60 -6.64 26.17
N ASN A 112 9.07 -5.87 25.21
CA ASN A 112 10.34 -5.16 25.26
C ASN A 112 10.22 -3.73 25.85
N GLY A 113 9.03 -3.32 26.34
CA GLY A 113 8.78 -1.95 26.81
C GLY A 113 8.87 -0.87 25.74
N GLN A 114 8.73 -1.26 24.46
CA GLN A 114 8.78 -0.36 23.32
C GLN A 114 7.39 0.16 22.95
N ARG A 115 7.34 1.31 22.24
CA ARG A 115 6.08 1.85 21.74
C ARG A 115 5.47 0.93 20.68
N PRO A 116 4.12 0.86 20.57
CA PRO A 116 3.46 0.10 19.52
C PRO A 116 3.94 0.49 18.13
N CYS A 117 3.88 -0.45 17.20
CA CYS A 117 4.23 -0.25 15.80
C CYS A 117 3.27 0.75 15.12
N VAL A 118 3.74 1.40 14.09
CA VAL A 118 2.90 2.18 13.16
C VAL A 118 2.78 1.38 11.86
N LEU A 119 1.57 1.08 11.44
CA LEU A 119 1.30 0.56 10.10
C LEU A 119 1.13 1.71 9.11
N VAL A 120 1.80 1.61 7.97
CA VAL A 120 1.55 2.43 6.78
C VAL A 120 1.14 1.50 5.65
N TRP A 121 -0.11 1.58 5.23
CA TRP A 121 -0.66 0.75 4.17
C TRP A 121 -1.05 1.59 2.95
N GLU A 122 -0.70 1.11 1.76
CA GLU A 122 -1.01 1.77 0.49
C GLU A 122 -1.88 0.88 -0.39
N ASN A 123 -2.85 1.48 -1.09
CA ASN A 123 -3.63 0.74 -2.08
C ASN A 123 -4.26 1.65 -3.15
N VAL A 124 -4.84 1.01 -4.16
CA VAL A 124 -5.59 1.73 -5.21
C VAL A 124 -6.92 2.27 -4.66
N PRO A 125 -7.44 3.41 -5.19
CA PRO A 125 -8.71 4.00 -4.71
C PRO A 125 -9.93 3.09 -4.87
N GLY A 126 -9.85 2.08 -5.75
CA GLY A 126 -10.91 1.09 -5.94
C GLY A 126 -11.31 0.35 -4.66
N VAL A 127 -10.38 0.21 -3.70
CA VAL A 127 -10.66 -0.44 -2.41
C VAL A 127 -11.78 0.24 -1.62
N LEU A 128 -11.98 1.55 -1.80
CA LEU A 128 -13.01 2.34 -1.10
C LEU A 128 -14.44 2.06 -1.59
N SER A 129 -14.61 1.30 -2.66
CA SER A 129 -15.91 1.06 -3.30
C SER A 129 -16.14 -0.39 -3.72
N THR A 130 -15.43 -1.33 -3.12
CA THR A 130 -15.62 -2.76 -3.39
C THR A 130 -16.99 -3.23 -2.90
N LYS A 131 -17.62 -4.13 -3.64
CA LYS A 131 -18.98 -4.64 -3.33
C LYS A 131 -19.00 -5.45 -2.03
N ASP A 132 -17.91 -6.11 -1.71
CA ASP A 132 -17.70 -6.93 -0.51
C ASP A 132 -17.29 -6.12 0.73
N ASN A 133 -17.22 -4.79 0.62
CA ASN A 133 -16.76 -3.91 1.70
C ASN A 133 -15.37 -4.30 2.25
N ALA A 134 -14.44 -4.69 1.37
CA ALA A 134 -13.08 -5.11 1.74
C ALA A 134 -12.39 -4.11 2.67
N PHE A 135 -12.54 -2.81 2.41
CA PHE A 135 -11.95 -1.77 3.24
C PHE A 135 -12.55 -1.72 4.66
N GLY A 136 -13.85 -1.95 4.79
CA GLY A 136 -14.52 -2.04 6.10
C GLY A 136 -14.04 -3.23 6.93
N HIS A 137 -13.74 -4.36 6.29
CA HIS A 137 -13.11 -5.52 6.94
C HIS A 137 -11.67 -5.21 7.40
N LEU A 138 -10.86 -4.57 6.56
CA LEU A 138 -9.52 -4.12 6.95
C LEU A 138 -9.58 -3.18 8.15
N LEU A 139 -10.43 -2.15 8.10
CA LEU A 139 -10.57 -1.20 9.20
C LEU A 139 -10.99 -1.89 10.50
N ALA A 140 -11.97 -2.81 10.44
CA ALA A 140 -12.43 -3.56 11.61
C ALA A 140 -11.31 -4.42 12.22
N GLY A 141 -10.58 -5.17 11.38
CA GLY A 141 -9.46 -5.99 11.85
C GLY A 141 -8.36 -5.15 12.51
N LEU A 142 -7.98 -4.03 11.90
CA LEU A 142 -6.99 -3.12 12.47
C LEU A 142 -7.49 -2.43 13.76
N ALA A 143 -8.77 -2.07 13.84
CA ALA A 143 -9.41 -1.49 15.01
C ALA A 143 -9.67 -2.51 16.12
N GLN A 144 -9.53 -3.81 15.83
CA GLN A 144 -9.91 -4.95 16.68
C GLN A 144 -11.41 -4.95 17.01
N GLU A 145 -12.23 -4.62 16.01
CA GLU A 145 -13.69 -4.69 16.09
C GLU A 145 -14.18 -6.05 15.62
N SER A 146 -15.27 -6.54 16.22
CA SER A 146 -15.82 -7.87 15.93
C SER A 146 -16.64 -7.93 14.63
N LYS A 147 -17.03 -6.78 14.09
CA LYS A 147 -17.85 -6.67 12.87
C LYS A 147 -17.21 -5.69 11.89
N PRO A 148 -17.37 -5.94 10.58
CA PRO A 148 -16.90 -5.01 9.57
C PRO A 148 -17.50 -3.62 9.74
N LEU A 149 -16.68 -2.59 9.68
CA LEU A 149 -17.15 -1.22 9.70
C LEU A 149 -17.90 -0.92 8.39
N GLN A 150 -18.90 -0.07 8.46
CA GLN A 150 -19.71 0.31 7.31
C GLN A 150 -19.46 1.77 6.95
N PRO A 151 -19.40 2.12 5.65
CA PRO A 151 -19.34 3.51 5.24
C PRO A 151 -20.64 4.23 5.58
N ALA A 152 -20.57 5.52 5.91
CA ALA A 152 -21.75 6.34 6.17
C ALA A 152 -22.67 6.53 4.93
N GLY A 153 -22.18 6.18 3.74
CA GLY A 153 -22.90 6.27 2.46
C GLY A 153 -22.68 5.02 1.61
N ARG A 154 -22.78 5.15 0.28
CA ARG A 154 -22.61 4.01 -0.64
C ARG A 154 -21.18 3.52 -0.77
N LYS A 155 -20.19 4.34 -0.41
CA LYS A 155 -18.75 4.05 -0.48
C LYS A 155 -18.02 4.80 0.61
N TRP A 156 -16.81 4.37 0.90
CA TRP A 156 -15.90 5.07 1.80
C TRP A 156 -15.45 6.42 1.21
N THR A 157 -15.27 7.39 2.09
CA THR A 157 -14.77 8.72 1.74
C THR A 157 -13.27 8.68 1.41
N ASN A 158 -12.79 9.67 0.67
CA ASN A 158 -11.37 9.81 0.32
C ASN A 158 -10.47 10.12 1.52
N ALA A 159 -11.04 10.46 2.66
CA ALA A 159 -10.34 10.63 3.93
C ALA A 159 -11.28 10.24 5.07
N GLY A 160 -10.73 9.73 6.15
CA GLY A 160 -11.49 9.39 7.33
C GLY A 160 -10.63 9.03 8.52
N TYR A 161 -11.29 8.84 9.63
CA TYR A 161 -10.70 8.59 10.93
C TYR A 161 -11.55 7.60 11.70
N VAL A 162 -10.91 6.61 12.33
CA VAL A 162 -11.50 5.68 13.27
C VAL A 162 -10.64 5.63 14.53
N HIS A 163 -11.27 5.71 15.68
CA HIS A 163 -10.60 5.55 16.95
C HIS A 163 -11.26 4.44 17.75
N SER A 164 -10.52 3.39 18.02
CA SER A 164 -10.88 2.27 18.87
C SER A 164 -9.63 1.83 19.64
N LYS A 165 -9.32 0.53 19.72
CA LYS A 165 -8.07 0.03 20.31
C LYS A 165 -6.84 0.53 19.54
N ARG A 166 -6.97 0.72 18.22
CA ARG A 166 -6.02 1.47 17.40
C ARG A 166 -6.69 2.70 16.80
N THR A 167 -5.91 3.74 16.59
CA THR A 167 -6.30 4.90 15.78
C THR A 167 -5.93 4.63 14.35
N LEU A 168 -6.88 4.79 13.46
CA LEU A 168 -6.74 4.61 12.02
C LEU A 168 -7.10 5.90 11.31
N VAL A 169 -6.28 6.29 10.36
CA VAL A 169 -6.53 7.46 9.50
C VAL A 169 -6.21 7.08 8.08
N TRP A 170 -7.07 7.42 7.15
CA TRP A 170 -6.79 7.23 5.74
C TRP A 170 -7.01 8.49 4.93
N ARG A 171 -6.29 8.61 3.85
CA ARG A 171 -6.43 9.70 2.88
C ARG A 171 -6.03 9.23 1.49
N THR A 172 -6.82 9.64 0.49
CA THR A 172 -6.44 9.47 -0.91
C THR A 172 -5.54 10.63 -1.31
N LEU A 173 -4.33 10.32 -1.73
CA LEU A 173 -3.35 11.28 -2.22
C LEU A 173 -3.13 11.07 -3.72
N ASP A 174 -2.80 12.14 -4.44
CA ASP A 174 -2.50 12.11 -5.86
C ASP A 174 -1.09 12.67 -6.09
N ALA A 175 -0.21 11.87 -6.69
CA ALA A 175 1.21 12.19 -6.87
C ALA A 175 1.46 13.52 -7.58
N GLN A 176 0.53 13.97 -8.44
CA GLN A 176 0.65 15.25 -9.15
C GLN A 176 0.79 16.48 -8.21
N TYR A 177 0.32 16.35 -6.96
CA TYR A 177 0.41 17.43 -5.96
C TYR A 177 1.67 17.34 -5.08
N PHE A 178 2.56 16.38 -5.37
CA PHE A 178 3.79 16.14 -4.60
C PHE A 178 5.06 16.23 -5.46
N GLY A 179 5.04 17.09 -6.50
CA GLY A 179 6.20 17.33 -7.34
C GLY A 179 6.41 16.29 -8.45
N VAL A 180 5.46 15.40 -8.70
CA VAL A 180 5.52 14.39 -9.76
C VAL A 180 4.50 14.71 -10.84
N ALA A 181 4.93 14.85 -12.09
CA ALA A 181 4.06 15.12 -13.23
C ALA A 181 3.26 13.87 -13.66
N GLN A 182 2.65 13.16 -12.70
CA GLN A 182 1.89 11.95 -12.92
C GLN A 182 0.58 11.97 -12.12
N ARG A 183 -0.54 11.71 -12.76
CA ARG A 183 -1.82 11.43 -12.08
C ARG A 183 -1.79 10.01 -11.54
N ARG A 184 -1.47 9.88 -10.24
CA ARG A 184 -1.41 8.60 -9.55
C ARG A 184 -2.09 8.74 -8.19
N LYS A 185 -3.38 8.41 -8.14
CA LYS A 185 -4.14 8.39 -6.88
C LYS A 185 -3.91 7.10 -6.13
N ARG A 186 -3.65 7.22 -4.82
CA ARG A 186 -3.51 6.10 -3.90
C ARG A 186 -4.16 6.42 -2.57
N VAL A 187 -4.73 5.40 -1.96
CA VAL A 187 -5.23 5.46 -0.58
C VAL A 187 -4.06 5.10 0.31
N PHE A 188 -3.70 5.99 1.22
CA PHE A 188 -2.80 5.69 2.31
C PHE A 188 -3.61 5.56 3.59
N LEU A 189 -3.33 4.51 4.37
CA LEU A 189 -3.88 4.29 5.69
C LEU A 189 -2.73 4.17 6.67
N VAL A 190 -2.84 4.92 7.77
CA VAL A 190 -1.92 4.83 8.91
C VAL A 190 -2.69 4.33 10.11
N ALA A 191 -2.16 3.33 10.80
CA ALA A 191 -2.80 2.75 11.98
C ALA A 191 -1.77 2.50 13.09
N SER A 192 -2.12 2.78 14.34
CA SER A 192 -1.30 2.42 15.50
C SER A 192 -2.10 2.48 16.81
N ALA A 193 -1.65 1.73 17.79
CA ALA A 193 -2.09 1.84 19.18
C ALA A 193 -1.44 3.02 19.95
N ARG A 194 -0.64 3.88 19.28
CA ARG A 194 -0.01 5.08 19.88
C ARG A 194 -0.97 6.23 20.19
N GLY A 195 -2.25 6.07 19.87
CA GLY A 195 -3.27 7.08 20.11
C GLY A 195 -3.35 8.16 19.02
N ARG A 196 -3.80 9.36 19.38
CA ARG A 196 -4.18 10.44 18.43
C ARG A 196 -3.03 10.99 17.57
N SER A 197 -1.78 10.84 17.99
CA SER A 197 -0.62 11.33 17.20
C SER A 197 -0.50 10.72 15.81
N VAL A 198 -1.15 9.56 15.57
CA VAL A 198 -1.19 8.90 14.27
C VAL A 198 -1.94 9.71 13.23
N ALA A 199 -2.97 10.45 13.63
CA ALA A 199 -3.75 11.29 12.73
C ALA A 199 -2.89 12.42 12.11
N GLU A 200 -1.93 12.92 12.86
CA GLU A 200 -1.06 14.03 12.42
C GLU A 200 -0.14 13.64 11.27
N ILE A 201 0.09 12.33 11.04
CA ILE A 201 0.94 11.83 9.96
C ILE A 201 0.30 12.09 8.58
N LEU A 202 -1.02 11.93 8.45
CA LEU A 202 -1.74 12.10 7.18
C LEU A 202 -2.52 13.40 7.08
N VAL A 203 -2.76 14.08 8.20
CA VAL A 203 -3.58 15.29 8.26
C VAL A 203 -2.74 16.45 8.74
N GLU A 204 -2.12 17.16 7.81
CA GLU A 204 -1.45 18.41 8.10
C GLU A 204 -2.49 19.52 8.36
N ARG A 205 -2.34 20.25 9.48
CA ARG A 205 -3.27 21.33 9.84
C ARG A 205 -3.34 22.46 8.79
N GLN A 206 -2.30 22.63 7.98
CA GLN A 206 -2.21 23.70 6.96
C GLN A 206 -2.69 23.31 5.58
N SER A 207 -2.84 22.02 5.25
CA SER A 207 -3.29 21.56 3.92
C SER A 207 -4.82 21.57 3.74
N LEU A 208 -5.58 22.06 4.72
CA LEU A 208 -7.04 22.17 4.64
C LEU A 208 -7.53 23.40 3.86
N SER A 209 -6.66 24.34 3.54
CA SER A 209 -6.99 25.48 2.68
C SER A 209 -6.67 25.18 1.22
N GLY A 210 -7.43 24.28 0.62
CA GLY A 210 -7.39 23.77 -0.75
C GLY A 210 -6.83 24.69 -1.83
N ASN A 211 -6.42 24.15 -2.93
CA ASN A 211 -5.79 24.68 -4.12
C ASN A 211 -4.25 24.71 -4.09
N ILE A 212 -3.65 23.59 -3.78
CA ILE A 212 -2.27 23.38 -4.23
C ILE A 212 -2.35 23.18 -5.75
N THR A 213 -1.87 24.17 -6.50
CA THR A 213 -1.63 24.02 -7.93
C THR A 213 -0.72 22.81 -8.13
N PRO A 214 -0.99 21.92 -9.10
CA PRO A 214 -0.09 20.80 -9.38
C PRO A 214 1.33 21.33 -9.56
N CYS A 215 2.30 20.82 -8.78
CA CYS A 215 3.69 21.17 -8.96
C CYS A 215 4.18 20.56 -10.28
N GLY A 216 4.18 21.33 -11.31
CA GLY A 216 4.76 21.04 -12.58
C GLY A 216 5.25 22.36 -13.12
N ASN A 217 6.48 22.76 -12.82
CA ASN A 217 7.19 23.60 -13.75
C ASN A 217 7.33 22.75 -15.00
N PRO A 218 6.82 23.20 -16.16
CA PRO A 218 7.08 22.51 -17.40
C PRO A 218 8.59 22.52 -17.58
N GLN A 219 9.23 21.37 -17.44
CA GLN A 219 10.54 21.21 -18.03
C GLN A 219 10.32 21.41 -19.52
N GLU A 220 10.99 22.41 -20.08
CA GLU A 220 10.76 22.93 -21.45
C GLU A 220 10.88 21.89 -22.57
N ASN A 221 11.21 20.61 -22.27
CA ASN A 221 11.45 19.58 -23.27
C ASN A 221 10.85 18.19 -22.94
N SER A 222 9.97 18.02 -21.95
CA SER A 222 9.33 16.73 -21.73
C SER A 222 7.85 16.75 -22.11
N THR A 223 7.52 16.14 -23.23
CA THR A 223 6.13 15.93 -23.64
C THR A 223 5.62 14.63 -23.00
N ALA A 224 4.69 14.74 -22.09
CA ALA A 224 3.97 13.59 -21.56
C ALA A 224 2.74 13.31 -22.46
N PHE A 225 2.36 12.04 -22.55
CA PHE A 225 1.17 11.59 -23.28
C PHE A 225 0.17 10.98 -22.32
N ALA A 226 -1.10 11.36 -22.47
CA ALA A 226 -2.21 10.73 -21.76
C ALA A 226 -3.15 10.07 -22.77
N GLU A 227 -3.52 8.81 -22.48
CA GLU A 227 -4.53 8.11 -23.26
C GLU A 227 -5.89 8.81 -23.09
N SER A 228 -6.48 9.28 -24.19
CA SER A 228 -7.77 9.97 -24.22
C SER A 228 -8.94 9.03 -24.53
N SER A 229 -8.67 7.95 -25.29
CA SER A 229 -9.55 6.83 -25.57
C SER A 229 -8.70 5.64 -25.94
N PHE A 230 -9.28 4.45 -26.05
CA PHE A 230 -8.53 3.23 -26.37
C PHE A 230 -7.66 3.43 -27.63
N GLY A 231 -6.34 3.41 -27.45
CA GLY A 231 -5.36 3.60 -28.52
C GLY A 231 -5.15 5.03 -29.01
N ALA A 232 -5.83 6.04 -28.44
CA ALA A 232 -5.64 7.43 -28.79
C ALA A 232 -4.90 8.20 -27.68
N TYR A 233 -3.81 8.84 -28.03
CA TYR A 233 -2.95 9.59 -27.12
C TYR A 233 -2.94 11.08 -27.46
N ARG A 234 -2.90 11.94 -26.44
CA ARG A 234 -2.70 13.38 -26.59
C ARG A 234 -1.53 13.84 -25.73
N SER A 235 -0.81 14.84 -26.18
CA SER A 235 0.22 15.48 -25.38
C SER A 235 -0.38 16.20 -24.17
N THR A 236 0.29 16.16 -23.05
CA THR A 236 -0.12 16.77 -21.78
C THR A 236 1.11 17.08 -20.94
N ASN A 237 0.99 18.01 -20.00
CA ASN A 237 2.06 18.32 -19.03
C ASN A 237 2.10 17.32 -17.87
N ILE A 238 1.13 16.42 -17.80
CA ILE A 238 1.02 15.44 -16.69
C ILE A 238 0.83 14.05 -17.29
N ALA A 239 1.76 13.16 -17.01
CA ALA A 239 1.67 11.76 -17.44
C ALA A 239 0.50 11.03 -16.78
N GLY A 240 -0.15 10.14 -17.54
CA GLY A 240 -1.11 9.18 -16.99
C GLY A 240 -0.44 8.17 -16.07
N THR A 241 -1.24 7.41 -15.31
CA THR A 241 -0.74 6.30 -14.50
C THR A 241 -0.22 5.21 -15.43
N LEU A 242 1.03 4.77 -15.22
CA LEU A 242 1.57 3.59 -15.90
C LEU A 242 0.72 2.37 -15.53
N LYS A 243 0.20 1.68 -16.55
CA LYS A 243 -0.49 0.41 -16.38
C LYS A 243 0.50 -0.72 -16.64
N ARG A 244 0.45 -1.79 -15.85
CA ARG A 244 1.17 -3.01 -16.20
C ARG A 244 0.64 -3.49 -17.55
N CYS A 245 1.51 -3.77 -18.52
CA CYS A 245 1.18 -4.56 -19.70
C CYS A 245 0.81 -5.99 -19.23
N GLY A 246 -0.38 -6.15 -18.73
CA GLY A 246 -0.96 -7.43 -18.35
C GLY A 246 -1.80 -7.92 -19.50
N GLY A 247 -1.52 -9.12 -19.97
CA GLY A 247 -2.23 -9.75 -21.06
C GLY A 247 -3.74 -9.59 -20.94
N ALA A 248 -4.34 -9.04 -21.94
CA ALA A 248 -5.77 -9.07 -22.15
C ALA A 248 -6.18 -10.51 -22.46
N LEU A 249 -6.75 -11.18 -21.48
CA LEU A 249 -7.59 -12.34 -21.74
C LEU A 249 -9.02 -11.83 -21.91
N SER A 250 -9.33 -11.40 -23.13
CA SER A 250 -10.68 -11.53 -23.75
C SER A 250 -10.61 -11.03 -25.18
N GLY A 251 -10.62 -11.97 -26.12
CA GLY A 251 -11.18 -11.95 -27.45
C GLY A 251 -11.06 -10.65 -28.27
N GLY A 252 -9.87 -10.31 -28.72
CA GLY A 252 -9.67 -9.33 -29.76
C GLY A 252 -8.58 -9.79 -30.71
N HIS A 253 -8.89 -9.89 -31.99
CA HIS A 253 -7.98 -10.28 -33.05
C HIS A 253 -6.69 -9.48 -33.01
N TYR A 254 -5.56 -10.13 -32.71
CA TYR A 254 -4.23 -9.60 -32.94
C TYR A 254 -3.94 -9.59 -34.44
N THR A 255 -3.85 -8.44 -35.05
CA THR A 255 -3.15 -8.29 -36.34
C THR A 255 -1.65 -8.37 -36.05
N ARG A 256 -1.00 -9.38 -36.61
CA ARG A 256 0.45 -9.61 -36.59
C ARG A 256 1.18 -8.49 -37.33
N ASN A 257 1.53 -7.40 -36.69
CA ASN A 257 2.47 -6.40 -37.24
C ASN A 257 3.01 -5.44 -36.17
N ALA A 258 3.20 -5.85 -34.94
CA ALA A 258 3.98 -5.09 -33.96
C ALA A 258 5.42 -5.61 -33.99
N LYS A 259 6.38 -4.71 -34.29
CA LYS A 259 7.80 -4.97 -34.15
C LYS A 259 8.18 -5.18 -32.66
N PRO A 260 9.22 -5.96 -32.33
CA PRO A 260 9.60 -6.26 -30.95
C PRO A 260 10.11 -5.10 -30.11
N ASP A 261 10.22 -3.91 -30.67
CA ASP A 261 10.84 -2.74 -30.01
C ASP A 261 9.84 -1.74 -29.40
N ASP A 262 8.53 -2.06 -29.42
CA ASP A 262 7.45 -1.16 -28.93
C ASP A 262 6.84 -1.65 -27.59
N CYS A 263 7.65 -2.21 -26.69
CA CYS A 263 7.24 -2.49 -25.30
C CYS A 263 8.08 -1.71 -24.31
#